data_170dd901b2866add03406239123999d7
#
_entry.id   170dd901b2866add03406239123999d7
#
_cell.length_a   1.000
_cell.length_b   1.000
_cell.length_c   1.000
_cell.angle_alpha   90.00
_cell.angle_beta   90.00
_cell.angle_gamma   90.00
#
_symmetry.space_group_name_H-M   'P 1'
#
loop_
_entity.id
_entity.type
_entity.pdbx_description
1 polymer ?
#
loop_
_entity_poly.entity_id
_entity_poly.type
_entity_poly.pdbx_seq_one_letter_code
_entity_poly.pdbx_strand_id
1 'polypeptide(L)'
;MTTVEEDESPELSPLAARLADVVAASRTGRIGIEVLRGAAHEADPSLAGAPDGRARLRELCDELAGAGVVRLPRVGGTGWDALPRPALPRFVTRVGRPGLVLDPPDVRPATATAWHAQLRWVPAFLRDEDPSDAERALLDGVQRLLVDGGPRDVVAVQERSLRLTGDEQALDALRRGRLFRPGRLTPELLGIRRARWEPITRTVGDGRITLLVENVATWESLADALPADGAVGRVVWGMGNQLSTVLTALADGPGHPGELSYFGDLDVGGLEIARRGAETAETLGLAPLRASTLYTWLLDEGVPQPGSLPVGDVAELTAWLPPVLHEPVAELLGAGERLAQEWLGRELLAEADDLRDLR
;
A
#
# COMPACT_ATOMS: atom_id res chain seq x y z
N MET A 1 -26.54 50.36 -16.28
CA MET A 1 -26.50 49.22 -17.22
C MET A 1 -25.11 48.64 -17.11
N THR A 2 -24.99 47.65 -16.26
CA THR A 2 -23.72 46.93 -16.03
C THR A 2 -23.87 45.58 -16.76
N THR A 3 -23.16 45.43 -17.87
CA THR A 3 -23.07 44.20 -18.65
C THR A 3 -22.44 43.11 -17.77
N VAL A 4 -23.18 42.06 -17.54
CA VAL A 4 -22.69 40.79 -16.98
C VAL A 4 -21.87 40.16 -18.11
N GLU A 5 -20.55 40.06 -17.94
CA GLU A 5 -19.71 39.22 -18.77
C GLU A 5 -20.13 37.77 -18.48
N GLU A 6 -20.72 37.11 -19.46
CA GLU A 6 -20.93 35.65 -19.48
C GLU A 6 -19.56 34.99 -19.50
N ASP A 7 -19.26 34.21 -18.46
CA ASP A 7 -18.08 33.36 -18.33
C ASP A 7 -18.21 32.22 -19.37
N GLU A 8 -17.70 32.46 -20.59
CA GLU A 8 -17.60 31.43 -21.63
C GLU A 8 -16.56 30.39 -21.20
N SER A 9 -17.02 29.30 -20.62
CA SER A 9 -16.18 28.12 -20.43
C SER A 9 -15.58 27.70 -21.79
N PRO A 10 -14.26 27.49 -21.91
CA PRO A 10 -13.62 27.16 -23.18
C PRO A 10 -14.23 25.88 -23.76
N GLU A 11 -14.71 25.97 -25.01
CA GLU A 11 -15.27 24.85 -25.74
C GLU A 11 -14.20 23.79 -26.00
N LEU A 12 -14.42 22.56 -25.51
CA LEU A 12 -13.48 21.44 -25.71
C LEU A 12 -13.49 21.01 -27.20
N SER A 13 -12.32 20.67 -27.72
CA SER A 13 -12.22 19.98 -28.99
C SER A 13 -12.99 18.64 -28.96
N PRO A 14 -13.49 18.13 -30.12
CA PRO A 14 -14.25 16.87 -30.14
C PRO A 14 -13.51 15.70 -29.51
N LEU A 15 -12.19 15.66 -29.62
CA LEU A 15 -11.36 14.61 -29.05
C LEU A 15 -11.19 14.82 -27.52
N ALA A 16 -10.96 16.05 -27.08
CA ALA A 16 -10.91 16.38 -25.65
C ALA A 16 -12.26 16.14 -24.96
N ALA A 17 -13.39 16.41 -25.62
CA ALA A 17 -14.72 16.10 -25.10
C ALA A 17 -14.90 14.59 -24.87
N ARG A 18 -14.46 13.73 -25.80
CA ARG A 18 -14.47 12.28 -25.60
C ARG A 18 -13.59 11.83 -24.43
N LEU A 19 -12.41 12.44 -24.26
CA LEU A 19 -11.55 12.15 -23.12
C LEU A 19 -12.18 12.64 -21.81
N ALA A 20 -12.92 13.74 -21.82
CA ALA A 20 -13.69 14.23 -20.68
C ALA A 20 -14.76 13.21 -20.26
N ASP A 21 -15.43 12.55 -21.19
CA ASP A 21 -16.38 11.46 -20.92
C ASP A 21 -15.68 10.26 -20.24
N VAL A 22 -14.50 9.88 -20.72
CA VAL A 22 -13.68 8.81 -20.09
C VAL A 22 -13.26 9.19 -18.68
N VAL A 23 -12.84 10.44 -18.45
CA VAL A 23 -12.53 10.98 -17.14
C VAL A 23 -13.77 10.95 -16.24
N ALA A 24 -14.93 11.32 -16.74
CA ALA A 24 -16.18 11.31 -16.00
C ALA A 24 -16.61 9.88 -15.62
N ALA A 25 -16.46 8.92 -16.54
CA ALA A 25 -16.81 7.52 -16.33
C ALA A 25 -15.82 6.76 -15.42
N SER A 26 -14.63 7.31 -15.19
CA SER A 26 -13.62 6.65 -14.36
C SER A 26 -14.10 6.47 -12.92
N ARG A 27 -13.91 5.27 -12.36
CA ARG A 27 -14.24 4.97 -10.97
C ARG A 27 -13.27 5.59 -9.97
N THR A 28 -12.08 5.98 -10.43
CA THR A 28 -11.04 6.59 -9.60
C THR A 28 -10.90 8.08 -9.92
N GLY A 29 -10.64 8.90 -8.91
CA GLY A 29 -10.36 10.32 -9.10
C GLY A 29 -9.01 10.61 -9.77
N ARG A 30 -8.09 9.61 -9.74
CA ARG A 30 -6.76 9.69 -10.36
C ARG A 30 -6.71 8.72 -11.56
N ILE A 31 -6.53 9.25 -12.76
CA ILE A 31 -6.56 8.53 -14.01
C ILE A 31 -5.15 8.46 -14.59
N GLY A 32 -4.62 7.25 -14.83
CA GLY A 32 -3.32 7.06 -15.46
C GLY A 32 -3.32 7.56 -16.90
N ILE A 33 -2.19 8.12 -17.36
CA ILE A 33 -2.06 8.65 -18.72
C ILE A 33 -2.33 7.59 -19.80
N GLU A 34 -2.06 6.33 -19.52
CA GLU A 34 -2.27 5.23 -20.47
C GLU A 34 -3.76 5.03 -20.78
N VAL A 35 -4.65 5.29 -19.83
CA VAL A 35 -6.11 5.24 -20.02
C VAL A 35 -6.54 6.33 -21.02
N LEU A 36 -6.02 7.55 -20.85
CA LEU A 36 -6.31 8.65 -21.77
C LEU A 36 -5.69 8.42 -23.14
N ARG A 37 -4.49 7.84 -23.21
CA ARG A 37 -3.84 7.45 -24.46
C ARG A 37 -4.65 6.40 -25.21
N GLY A 38 -5.10 5.34 -24.52
CA GLY A 38 -5.96 4.32 -25.11
C GLY A 38 -7.24 4.91 -25.69
N ALA A 39 -7.92 5.73 -24.91
CA ALA A 39 -9.15 6.41 -25.35
C ALA A 39 -8.93 7.38 -26.53
N ALA A 40 -7.79 8.09 -26.55
CA ALA A 40 -7.43 8.95 -27.67
C ALA A 40 -7.18 8.14 -28.96
N HIS A 41 -6.49 7.00 -28.87
CA HIS A 41 -6.25 6.10 -30.01
C HIS A 41 -7.53 5.40 -30.49
N GLU A 42 -8.47 5.09 -29.63
CA GLU A 42 -9.79 4.55 -30.00
C GLU A 42 -10.63 5.61 -30.74
N ALA A 43 -10.54 6.87 -30.30
CA ALA A 43 -11.29 7.97 -30.91
C ALA A 43 -10.66 8.47 -32.20
N ASP A 44 -9.34 8.44 -32.32
CA ASP A 44 -8.54 8.80 -33.49
C ASP A 44 -7.37 7.82 -33.66
N PRO A 45 -7.57 6.74 -34.46
CA PRO A 45 -6.53 5.76 -34.74
C PRO A 45 -5.27 6.33 -35.40
N SER A 46 -5.34 7.52 -36.01
CA SER A 46 -4.18 8.16 -36.67
C SER A 46 -3.13 8.60 -35.65
N LEU A 47 -3.49 8.74 -34.38
CA LEU A 47 -2.56 9.07 -33.28
C LEU A 47 -1.69 7.86 -32.89
N ALA A 48 -2.11 6.65 -33.23
CA ALA A 48 -1.35 5.45 -32.94
C ALA A 48 -0.13 5.37 -33.86
N GLY A 49 1.07 5.53 -33.27
CA GLY A 49 2.33 5.51 -34.02
C GLY A 49 2.69 6.84 -34.74
N ALA A 50 1.89 7.90 -34.59
CA ALA A 50 2.22 9.21 -35.12
C ALA A 50 3.47 9.79 -34.39
N PRO A 51 4.43 10.38 -35.13
CA PRO A 51 5.63 10.98 -34.54
C PRO A 51 5.33 12.09 -33.53
N ASP A 52 4.21 12.77 -33.67
CA ASP A 52 3.69 13.86 -32.82
C ASP A 52 2.62 13.40 -31.83
N GLY A 53 2.27 12.10 -31.80
CA GLY A 53 1.21 11.56 -30.94
C GLY A 53 1.39 11.89 -29.45
N ARG A 54 2.65 11.95 -29.00
CA ARG A 54 2.96 12.37 -27.60
C ARG A 54 2.67 13.86 -27.37
N ALA A 55 3.00 14.73 -28.32
CA ALA A 55 2.72 16.16 -28.24
C ALA A 55 1.21 16.41 -28.24
N ARG A 56 0.50 15.71 -29.10
CA ARG A 56 -0.97 15.81 -29.20
C ARG A 56 -1.67 15.36 -27.91
N LEU A 57 -1.21 14.26 -27.31
CA LEU A 57 -1.74 13.80 -26.02
C LEU A 57 -1.46 14.82 -24.90
N ARG A 58 -0.31 15.49 -24.95
CA ARG A 58 0.00 16.57 -24.00
C ARG A 58 -0.95 17.75 -24.17
N GLU A 59 -1.20 18.21 -25.40
CA GLU A 59 -2.14 19.30 -25.70
C GLU A 59 -3.55 18.98 -25.19
N LEU A 60 -4.03 17.74 -25.39
CA LEU A 60 -5.31 17.28 -24.87
C LEU A 60 -5.39 17.31 -23.34
N CYS A 61 -4.30 16.94 -22.64
CA CYS A 61 -4.24 17.05 -21.20
C CYS A 61 -4.28 18.52 -20.72
N ASP A 62 -3.61 19.42 -21.44
CA ASP A 62 -3.62 20.85 -21.13
C ASP A 62 -4.99 21.47 -21.41
N GLU A 63 -5.67 21.07 -22.49
CA GLU A 63 -7.01 21.48 -22.85
C GLU A 63 -8.03 21.05 -21.77
N LEU A 64 -7.99 19.79 -21.34
CA LEU A 64 -8.82 19.28 -20.25
C LEU A 64 -8.56 20.00 -18.91
N ALA A 65 -7.31 20.37 -18.67
CA ALA A 65 -6.96 21.12 -17.47
C ALA A 65 -7.43 22.58 -17.55
N GLY A 66 -7.31 23.23 -18.72
CA GLY A 66 -7.81 24.57 -18.97
C GLY A 66 -9.32 24.68 -18.84
N ALA A 67 -10.05 23.64 -19.27
CA ALA A 67 -11.50 23.53 -19.10
C ALA A 67 -11.94 23.09 -17.69
N GLY A 68 -11.01 22.89 -16.74
CA GLY A 68 -11.34 22.49 -15.37
C GLY A 68 -11.84 21.05 -15.21
N VAL A 69 -11.70 20.20 -16.24
CA VAL A 69 -12.11 18.78 -16.20
C VAL A 69 -11.14 17.96 -15.37
N VAL A 70 -9.84 18.27 -15.48
CA VAL A 70 -8.78 17.58 -14.73
C VAL A 70 -7.79 18.57 -14.13
N ARG A 71 -7.04 18.11 -13.14
CA ARG A 71 -5.87 18.80 -12.59
C ARG A 71 -4.62 18.01 -12.95
N LEU A 72 -3.61 18.70 -13.49
CA LEU A 72 -2.30 18.12 -13.76
C LEU A 72 -1.45 18.06 -12.50
N PRO A 73 -0.46 17.12 -12.40
CA PRO A 73 0.52 17.10 -11.32
C PRO A 73 1.32 18.39 -11.26
N ARG A 74 1.89 18.71 -10.08
CA ARG A 74 2.79 19.87 -9.94
C ARG A 74 4.00 19.72 -10.87
N VAL A 75 4.32 20.78 -11.58
CA VAL A 75 5.50 20.84 -12.46
C VAL A 75 6.76 20.61 -11.63
N GLY A 76 7.69 19.78 -12.13
CA GLY A 76 8.94 19.43 -11.43
C GLY A 76 8.83 18.31 -10.40
N GLY A 77 7.63 17.73 -10.18
CA GLY A 77 7.42 16.59 -9.28
C GLY A 77 7.54 15.23 -9.99
N THR A 78 7.53 14.15 -9.22
CA THR A 78 7.57 12.73 -9.70
C THR A 78 6.35 12.32 -10.52
N GLY A 79 5.32 13.18 -10.59
CA GLY A 79 4.10 12.96 -11.38
C GLY A 79 4.26 13.13 -12.89
N TRP A 80 5.46 13.41 -13.39
CA TRP A 80 5.75 13.64 -14.80
C TRP A 80 6.72 12.61 -15.36
N ASP A 81 6.47 12.21 -16.59
CA ASP A 81 7.40 11.49 -17.44
C ASP A 81 8.12 12.52 -18.35
N ALA A 82 9.34 12.85 -17.98
CA ALA A 82 10.09 13.96 -18.58
C ALA A 82 10.67 13.61 -19.96
N LEU A 83 10.84 12.32 -20.26
CA LEU A 83 11.44 11.85 -21.51
C LEU A 83 10.62 10.72 -22.13
N PRO A 84 10.49 10.70 -23.49
CA PRO A 84 10.89 11.73 -24.46
C PRO A 84 10.06 13.01 -24.34
N ARG A 85 10.52 14.10 -24.94
CA ARG A 85 9.76 15.38 -24.95
C ARG A 85 8.62 15.37 -25.93
N PRO A 86 7.50 16.11 -25.64
CA PRO A 86 7.23 16.89 -24.43
C PRO A 86 6.97 15.99 -23.22
N ALA A 87 7.20 16.52 -22.00
CA ALA A 87 6.88 15.82 -20.76
C ALA A 87 5.39 15.53 -20.67
N LEU A 88 5.02 14.29 -20.33
CA LEU A 88 3.63 13.90 -20.10
C LEU A 88 3.36 13.72 -18.60
N PRO A 89 2.16 14.07 -18.11
CA PRO A 89 1.75 13.68 -16.77
C PRO A 89 1.61 12.15 -16.73
N ARG A 90 2.10 11.51 -15.66
CA ARG A 90 1.89 10.07 -15.44
C ARG A 90 0.43 9.76 -15.12
N PHE A 91 -0.29 10.76 -14.62
CA PHE A 91 -1.70 10.71 -14.29
C PHE A 91 -2.30 12.12 -14.33
N VAL A 92 -3.61 12.18 -14.46
CA VAL A 92 -4.41 13.39 -14.23
C VAL A 92 -5.37 13.15 -13.07
N THR A 93 -5.77 14.20 -12.37
CA THR A 93 -6.75 14.11 -11.28
C THR A 93 -8.03 14.79 -11.73
N ARG A 94 -9.16 14.09 -11.71
CA ARG A 94 -10.45 14.66 -12.07
C ARG A 94 -10.81 15.82 -11.15
N VAL A 95 -11.25 16.93 -11.71
CA VAL A 95 -11.79 18.08 -10.99
C VAL A 95 -13.32 17.96 -11.03
N GLY A 96 -13.93 17.68 -9.88
CA GLY A 96 -15.37 17.51 -9.78
C GLY A 96 -15.87 16.11 -10.18
N ARG A 97 -16.94 15.68 -9.56
CA ARG A 97 -17.68 14.46 -9.89
C ARG A 97 -18.98 14.88 -10.57
N PRO A 98 -19.26 14.48 -11.84
CA PRO A 98 -20.64 14.37 -12.26
C PRO A 98 -21.21 13.05 -11.75
N GLY A 99 -22.17 13.11 -10.86
CA GLY A 99 -23.29 12.19 -10.79
C GLY A 99 -23.01 10.74 -10.42
N LEU A 100 -22.77 10.43 -9.16
CA LEU A 100 -23.70 9.57 -8.44
C LEU A 100 -24.48 10.53 -7.55
N VAL A 101 -25.69 10.83 -7.96
CA VAL A 101 -26.70 11.38 -7.07
C VAL A 101 -27.12 10.24 -6.15
N LEU A 102 -26.31 9.99 -5.14
CA LEU A 102 -26.87 9.92 -3.81
C LEU A 102 -27.32 11.36 -3.58
N ASP A 103 -28.60 11.60 -3.39
CA ASP A 103 -29.11 12.91 -3.03
C ASP A 103 -28.10 13.56 -2.10
N PRO A 104 -27.53 14.74 -2.44
CA PRO A 104 -26.65 15.42 -1.53
C PRO A 104 -27.48 15.57 -0.25
N PRO A 105 -26.99 15.09 0.91
CA PRO A 105 -27.68 15.40 2.14
C PRO A 105 -27.83 16.90 2.11
N ASP A 106 -29.08 17.36 2.20
CA ASP A 106 -29.58 18.74 2.11
C ASP A 106 -28.50 19.70 2.68
N VAL A 107 -27.66 20.31 1.81
CA VAL A 107 -26.65 21.28 2.21
C VAL A 107 -27.40 22.56 2.49
N ARG A 108 -28.07 22.58 3.63
CA ARG A 108 -28.52 23.84 4.20
C ARG A 108 -27.26 24.64 4.53
N PRO A 109 -27.16 25.90 4.06
CA PRO A 109 -26.08 26.77 4.50
C PRO A 109 -26.12 26.79 6.02
N ALA A 110 -24.97 26.54 6.66
CA ALA A 110 -24.83 26.46 8.10
C ALA A 110 -25.22 27.82 8.74
N THR A 111 -26.49 27.98 9.03
CA THR A 111 -26.90 28.83 10.12
C THR A 111 -26.23 28.29 11.36
N ALA A 112 -25.51 29.12 12.10
CA ALA A 112 -24.66 28.85 13.27
C ALA A 112 -25.01 27.52 14.01
N THR A 113 -24.72 26.39 13.42
CA THR A 113 -25.04 25.08 13.98
C THR A 113 -24.04 24.84 15.10
N ALA A 114 -24.53 24.72 16.32
CA ALA A 114 -23.69 24.41 17.46
C ALA A 114 -22.98 23.08 17.18
N TRP A 115 -21.66 23.08 17.16
CA TRP A 115 -20.86 21.88 17.00
C TRP A 115 -21.16 20.89 18.13
N HIS A 116 -21.18 19.61 17.79
CA HIS A 116 -21.34 18.55 18.78
C HIS A 116 -20.32 18.69 19.91
N ALA A 117 -20.67 18.32 21.14
CA ALA A 117 -19.83 18.51 22.34
C ALA A 117 -18.39 17.97 22.19
N GLN A 118 -18.21 16.86 21.45
CA GLN A 118 -16.90 16.28 21.14
C GLN A 118 -16.11 17.08 20.09
N LEU A 119 -16.73 18.03 19.39
CA LEU A 119 -16.13 18.92 18.39
C LEU A 119 -16.05 20.39 18.86
N ARG A 120 -16.16 20.65 20.18
CA ARG A 120 -16.11 21.99 20.76
C ARG A 120 -14.85 22.81 20.40
N TRP A 121 -13.79 22.16 19.98
CA TRP A 121 -12.54 22.77 19.53
C TRP A 121 -12.61 23.31 18.09
N VAL A 122 -13.56 22.81 17.27
CA VAL A 122 -13.64 23.10 15.82
C VAL A 122 -13.87 24.58 15.54
N PRO A 123 -14.74 25.33 16.23
CA PRO A 123 -14.92 26.78 15.97
C PRO A 123 -13.62 27.58 16.09
N ALA A 124 -12.79 27.27 17.09
CA ALA A 124 -11.48 27.90 17.24
C ALA A 124 -10.53 27.49 16.11
N PHE A 125 -10.49 26.21 15.76
CA PHE A 125 -9.69 25.69 14.66
C PHE A 125 -10.05 26.35 13.32
N LEU A 126 -11.34 26.48 13.00
CA LEU A 126 -11.80 27.10 11.75
C LEU A 126 -11.43 28.58 11.66
N ARG A 127 -11.39 29.29 12.80
CA ARG A 127 -11.02 30.69 12.87
C ARG A 127 -9.52 30.93 12.79
N ASP A 128 -8.75 30.07 13.48
CA ASP A 128 -7.35 30.37 13.81
C ASP A 128 -6.35 29.62 12.91
N GLU A 129 -6.75 28.51 12.26
CA GLU A 129 -5.81 27.59 11.58
C GLU A 129 -6.03 27.44 10.06
N ASP A 130 -6.90 28.21 9.43
CA ASP A 130 -7.21 28.18 7.98
C ASP A 130 -7.23 26.75 7.38
N PRO A 131 -8.30 25.97 7.63
CA PRO A 131 -8.39 24.59 7.19
C PRO A 131 -8.59 24.47 5.68
N SER A 132 -7.97 23.44 5.10
CA SER A 132 -8.20 23.04 3.70
C SER A 132 -9.64 22.57 3.48
N ASP A 133 -10.09 22.54 2.22
CA ASP A 133 -11.42 22.03 1.85
C ASP A 133 -11.63 20.58 2.30
N ALA A 134 -10.59 19.74 2.21
CA ALA A 134 -10.64 18.36 2.68
C ALA A 134 -10.80 18.26 4.21
N GLU A 135 -10.13 19.13 4.97
CA GLU A 135 -10.29 19.20 6.43
C GLU A 135 -11.69 19.69 6.82
N ARG A 136 -12.23 20.68 6.11
CA ARG A 136 -13.62 21.17 6.31
C ARG A 136 -14.62 20.07 6.02
N ALA A 137 -14.52 19.41 4.87
CA ALA A 137 -15.39 18.29 4.47
C ALA A 137 -15.38 17.15 5.50
N LEU A 138 -14.20 16.81 6.04
CA LEU A 138 -14.08 15.80 7.09
C LEU A 138 -14.80 16.27 8.38
N LEU A 139 -14.58 17.51 8.83
CA LEU A 139 -15.21 18.04 10.05
C LEU A 139 -16.74 18.08 9.93
N ASP A 140 -17.27 18.50 8.78
CA ASP A 140 -18.70 18.49 8.50
C ASP A 140 -19.27 17.07 8.47
N GLY A 141 -18.53 16.13 7.90
CA GLY A 141 -18.89 14.70 7.91
C GLY A 141 -18.94 14.13 9.33
N VAL A 142 -17.92 14.45 10.14
CA VAL A 142 -17.86 14.00 11.54
C VAL A 142 -18.98 14.64 12.36
N GLN A 143 -19.28 15.92 12.14
CA GLN A 143 -20.42 16.60 12.79
C GLN A 143 -21.72 15.85 12.51
N ARG A 144 -22.00 15.52 11.24
CA ARG A 144 -23.19 14.73 10.86
C ARG A 144 -23.21 13.38 11.56
N LEU A 145 -22.09 12.64 11.49
CA LEU A 145 -21.97 11.34 12.14
C LEU A 145 -22.32 11.41 13.64
N LEU A 146 -21.81 12.40 14.36
CA LEU A 146 -22.02 12.53 15.80
C LEU A 146 -23.44 12.99 16.15
N VAL A 147 -24.03 13.87 15.36
CA VAL A 147 -25.43 14.31 15.52
C VAL A 147 -26.40 13.14 15.28
N ASP A 148 -26.06 12.23 14.36
CA ASP A 148 -26.84 11.02 14.08
C ASP A 148 -26.63 9.88 15.11
N GLY A 149 -25.96 10.17 16.24
CA GLY A 149 -25.72 9.25 17.34
C GLY A 149 -24.37 8.56 17.34
N GLY A 150 -23.44 9.00 16.49
CA GLY A 150 -22.08 8.46 16.40
C GLY A 150 -21.94 7.19 15.55
N PRO A 151 -20.73 6.60 15.52
CA PRO A 151 -20.50 5.39 14.75
C PRO A 151 -21.22 4.19 15.37
N ARG A 152 -22.02 3.49 14.56
CA ARG A 152 -22.70 2.24 14.98
C ARG A 152 -21.75 1.05 14.99
N ASP A 153 -20.77 1.06 14.08
CA ASP A 153 -19.82 -0.01 13.86
C ASP A 153 -18.42 0.55 13.69
N VAL A 154 -17.41 -0.27 14.03
CA VAL A 154 -16.01 0.00 13.73
C VAL A 154 -15.69 -0.60 12.35
N VAL A 155 -15.46 0.28 11.37
CA VAL A 155 -15.24 -0.10 9.97
C VAL A 155 -13.83 0.24 9.51
N ALA A 156 -13.44 -0.25 8.33
CA ALA A 156 -12.17 0.13 7.72
C ALA A 156 -12.10 1.65 7.47
N VAL A 157 -10.91 2.24 7.64
CA VAL A 157 -10.71 3.69 7.50
C VAL A 157 -11.19 4.21 6.14
N GLN A 158 -10.97 3.46 5.05
CA GLN A 158 -11.40 3.82 3.70
C GLN A 158 -12.93 3.87 3.57
N GLU A 159 -13.62 2.92 4.18
CA GLU A 159 -15.08 2.88 4.19
C GLU A 159 -15.67 4.08 4.95
N ARG A 160 -15.11 4.39 6.11
CA ARG A 160 -15.53 5.56 6.88
C ARG A 160 -15.19 6.86 6.16
N SER A 161 -14.02 6.95 5.54
CA SER A 161 -13.57 8.09 4.75
C SER A 161 -14.58 8.42 3.66
N LEU A 162 -14.95 7.42 2.86
CA LEU A 162 -15.93 7.58 1.78
C LEU A 162 -17.27 8.13 2.31
N ARG A 163 -17.76 7.64 3.44
CA ARG A 163 -19.03 8.10 4.05
C ARG A 163 -18.95 9.52 4.59
N LEU A 164 -17.80 9.93 5.13
CA LEU A 164 -17.64 11.27 5.74
C LEU A 164 -17.34 12.34 4.71
N THR A 165 -16.53 12.03 3.69
CA THR A 165 -15.94 13.03 2.78
C THR A 165 -16.29 12.82 1.31
N GLY A 166 -16.83 11.65 0.95
CA GLY A 166 -17.01 11.24 -0.45
C GLY A 166 -15.71 10.77 -1.14
N ASP A 167 -14.58 10.69 -0.40
CA ASP A 167 -13.28 10.24 -0.88
C ASP A 167 -12.73 9.18 0.08
N GLU A 168 -12.49 7.97 -0.41
CA GLU A 168 -12.00 6.84 0.38
C GLU A 168 -10.58 7.02 0.93
N GLN A 169 -9.79 7.93 0.36
CA GLN A 169 -8.39 8.17 0.75
C GLN A 169 -8.20 9.38 1.66
N ALA A 170 -9.21 10.25 1.77
CA ALA A 170 -9.09 11.52 2.51
C ALA A 170 -8.67 11.32 3.97
N LEU A 171 -9.25 10.35 4.69
CA LEU A 171 -8.89 10.05 6.07
C LEU A 171 -7.45 9.53 6.21
N ASP A 172 -6.98 8.67 5.31
CA ASP A 172 -5.60 8.18 5.35
C ASP A 172 -4.59 9.31 5.17
N ALA A 173 -4.90 10.30 4.33
CA ALA A 173 -4.09 11.50 4.16
C ALA A 173 -4.13 12.44 5.38
N LEU A 174 -5.30 12.62 5.98
CA LEU A 174 -5.54 13.60 7.05
C LEU A 174 -5.20 13.09 8.46
N ARG A 175 -5.27 11.75 8.72
CA ARG A 175 -5.11 11.18 10.07
C ARG A 175 -3.72 11.38 10.69
N ARG A 176 -2.69 11.70 9.89
CA ARG A 176 -1.35 12.06 10.38
C ARG A 176 -1.19 13.56 10.61
N GLY A 177 -2.24 14.33 10.30
CA GLY A 177 -2.23 15.77 10.35
C GLY A 177 -2.76 16.36 11.67
N ARG A 178 -2.96 17.67 11.64
CA ARG A 178 -3.34 18.48 12.79
C ARG A 178 -4.73 18.20 13.35
N LEU A 179 -5.65 17.60 12.57
CA LEU A 179 -6.98 17.20 13.03
C LEU A 179 -6.96 16.05 14.04
N PHE A 180 -5.88 15.25 14.05
CA PHE A 180 -5.72 14.08 14.93
C PHE A 180 -4.71 14.32 16.07
N ARG A 181 -4.40 15.59 16.38
CA ARG A 181 -3.61 15.93 17.57
C ARG A 181 -4.39 15.61 18.85
N PRO A 182 -3.70 15.42 20.00
CA PRO A 182 -4.35 15.19 21.28
C PRO A 182 -5.47 16.20 21.56
N GLY A 183 -6.63 15.69 21.99
CA GLY A 183 -7.83 16.49 22.27
C GLY A 183 -8.69 16.85 21.05
N ARG A 184 -8.37 16.32 19.86
CA ARG A 184 -9.16 16.49 18.62
C ARG A 184 -9.80 15.17 18.18
N LEU A 185 -9.74 14.82 16.89
CA LEU A 185 -10.30 13.56 16.37
C LEU A 185 -9.48 12.37 16.83
N THR A 186 -10.16 11.25 17.09
CA THR A 186 -9.52 9.96 17.38
C THR A 186 -10.12 8.85 16.53
N PRO A 187 -9.41 7.73 16.31
CA PRO A 187 -9.96 6.57 15.63
C PRO A 187 -11.25 6.04 16.28
N GLU A 188 -11.32 6.03 17.60
CA GLU A 188 -12.47 5.56 18.37
C GLU A 188 -13.68 6.46 18.14
N LEU A 189 -13.48 7.79 18.14
CA LEU A 189 -14.53 8.76 17.88
C LEU A 189 -15.16 8.56 16.50
N LEU A 190 -14.36 8.16 15.52
CA LEU A 190 -14.79 7.92 14.15
C LEU A 190 -15.26 6.49 13.91
N GLY A 191 -15.05 5.57 14.86
CA GLY A 191 -15.32 4.15 14.66
C GLY A 191 -14.51 3.59 13.49
N ILE A 192 -13.20 3.86 13.45
CA ILE A 192 -12.32 3.38 12.39
C ILE A 192 -11.25 2.42 12.89
N ARG A 193 -10.89 1.48 12.03
CA ARG A 193 -9.74 0.58 12.16
C ARG A 193 -9.02 0.45 10.83
N ARG A 194 -7.81 -0.05 10.84
CA ARG A 194 -7.16 -0.50 9.60
C ARG A 194 -7.97 -1.65 8.99
N ALA A 195 -7.99 -1.71 7.66
CA ALA A 195 -8.51 -2.90 6.99
C ALA A 195 -7.66 -4.09 7.42
N ARG A 196 -8.31 -5.16 7.89
CA ARG A 196 -7.65 -6.42 8.22
C ARG A 196 -7.59 -7.25 6.96
N TRP A 197 -6.46 -7.89 6.75
CA TRP A 197 -6.29 -8.94 5.79
C TRP A 197 -5.57 -10.10 6.49
N GLU A 198 -5.81 -11.30 6.04
CA GLU A 198 -5.17 -12.48 6.60
C GLU A 198 -4.04 -12.90 5.66
N PRO A 199 -2.81 -13.07 6.15
CA PRO A 199 -1.73 -13.62 5.36
C PRO A 199 -2.07 -15.01 4.86
N ILE A 200 -1.58 -15.35 3.66
CA ILE A 200 -1.73 -16.70 3.13
C ILE A 200 -1.01 -17.66 4.07
N THR A 201 -1.80 -18.48 4.74
CA THR A 201 -1.36 -19.35 5.82
C THR A 201 -1.88 -20.76 5.59
N ARG A 202 -1.02 -21.76 5.81
CA ARG A 202 -1.41 -23.17 5.90
C ARG A 202 -1.10 -23.68 7.30
N THR A 203 -2.10 -24.20 7.99
CA THR A 203 -1.91 -24.95 9.22
C THR A 203 -1.43 -26.35 8.84
N VAL A 204 -0.29 -26.75 9.38
CA VAL A 204 0.32 -28.07 9.12
C VAL A 204 0.21 -28.99 10.33
N GLY A 205 0.10 -28.44 11.54
CA GLY A 205 -0.02 -29.21 12.76
C GLY A 205 -0.29 -28.37 14.00
N ASP A 206 -0.08 -28.93 15.18
CA ASP A 206 -0.26 -28.29 16.50
C ASP A 206 1.03 -27.67 17.06
N GLY A 207 2.10 -27.64 16.28
CA GLY A 207 3.37 -27.04 16.66
C GLY A 207 3.24 -25.55 16.99
N ARG A 208 4.16 -25.04 17.80
CA ARG A 208 4.10 -23.65 18.30
C ARG A 208 4.79 -22.64 17.38
N ILE A 209 5.52 -23.10 16.37
CA ILE A 209 6.27 -22.27 15.46
C ILE A 209 5.40 -21.85 14.29
N THR A 210 5.39 -20.56 13.99
CA THR A 210 4.92 -20.01 12.72
C THR A 210 6.14 -19.76 11.84
N LEU A 211 6.29 -20.57 10.78
CA LEU A 211 7.36 -20.44 9.80
C LEU A 211 6.91 -19.50 8.68
N LEU A 212 7.60 -18.37 8.55
CA LEU A 212 7.42 -17.44 7.44
C LEU A 212 8.41 -17.80 6.33
N VAL A 213 7.91 -18.01 5.13
CA VAL A 213 8.72 -18.40 3.96
C VAL A 213 8.61 -17.31 2.90
N GLU A 214 9.73 -16.84 2.40
CA GLU A 214 9.76 -15.69 1.50
C GLU A 214 9.05 -15.96 0.16
N ASN A 215 9.42 -17.04 -0.51
CA ASN A 215 8.93 -17.41 -1.83
C ASN A 215 7.72 -18.34 -1.74
N VAL A 216 6.76 -18.15 -2.64
CA VAL A 216 5.50 -18.92 -2.65
C VAL A 216 5.71 -20.40 -3.03
N ALA A 217 6.66 -20.72 -3.93
CA ALA A 217 6.93 -22.09 -4.34
C ALA A 217 7.55 -22.89 -3.19
N THR A 218 8.52 -22.31 -2.48
CA THR A 218 9.12 -22.91 -1.28
C THR A 218 8.11 -23.01 -0.14
N TRP A 219 7.25 -21.99 0.03
CA TRP A 219 6.14 -22.04 0.98
C TRP A 219 5.21 -23.24 0.71
N GLU A 220 4.82 -23.46 -0.55
CA GLU A 220 3.96 -24.58 -0.94
C GLU A 220 4.63 -25.92 -0.64
N SER A 221 5.90 -26.07 -1.04
CA SER A 221 6.67 -27.31 -0.85
C SER A 221 6.83 -27.67 0.63
N LEU A 222 7.17 -26.68 1.47
CA LEU A 222 7.29 -26.87 2.93
C LEU A 222 5.93 -27.17 3.57
N ALA A 223 4.88 -26.46 3.18
CA ALA A 223 3.53 -26.68 3.72
C ALA A 223 2.97 -28.09 3.38
N ASP A 224 3.42 -28.70 2.29
CA ASP A 224 3.07 -30.07 1.90
C ASP A 224 3.94 -31.14 2.58
N ALA A 225 5.21 -30.82 2.89
CA ALA A 225 6.18 -31.78 3.40
C ALA A 225 6.23 -31.86 4.94
N LEU A 226 5.88 -30.75 5.63
CA LEU A 226 6.02 -30.69 7.09
C LEU A 226 5.06 -31.65 7.82
N PRO A 227 5.55 -32.43 8.79
CA PRO A 227 4.72 -33.36 9.53
C PRO A 227 3.81 -32.65 10.55
N ALA A 228 2.61 -33.18 10.72
CA ALA A 228 1.60 -32.60 11.62
C ALA A 228 1.98 -32.68 13.11
N ASP A 229 2.86 -33.61 13.47
CA ASP A 229 3.39 -33.81 14.83
C ASP A 229 4.72 -33.06 15.08
N GLY A 230 5.12 -32.19 14.14
CA GLY A 230 6.36 -31.41 14.22
C GLY A 230 6.24 -30.10 15.03
N ALA A 231 7.37 -29.41 15.19
CA ALA A 231 7.45 -28.16 15.92
C ALA A 231 6.76 -26.99 15.19
N VAL A 232 6.67 -27.05 13.85
CA VAL A 232 5.98 -26.05 13.02
C VAL A 232 4.48 -26.34 12.97
N GLY A 233 3.68 -25.44 13.46
CA GLY A 233 2.21 -25.54 13.40
C GLY A 233 1.61 -24.84 12.20
N ARG A 234 2.26 -23.78 11.71
CA ARG A 234 1.78 -22.98 10.59
C ARG A 234 2.90 -22.54 9.67
N VAL A 235 2.63 -22.54 8.37
CA VAL A 235 3.52 -21.97 7.36
C VAL A 235 2.82 -20.78 6.72
N VAL A 236 3.46 -19.62 6.75
CA VAL A 236 2.94 -18.34 6.25
C VAL A 236 3.78 -17.88 5.08
N TRP A 237 3.15 -17.49 3.98
CA TRP A 237 3.88 -16.85 2.90
C TRP A 237 4.32 -15.44 3.30
N GLY A 238 5.63 -15.20 3.35
CA GLY A 238 6.27 -13.95 3.79
C GLY A 238 6.21 -12.83 2.76
N MET A 239 5.91 -13.14 1.50
CA MET A 239 5.74 -12.18 0.40
C MET A 239 6.97 -11.28 0.15
N GLY A 240 8.18 -11.79 0.36
CA GLY A 240 9.43 -11.08 0.10
C GLY A 240 9.49 -9.73 0.82
N ASN A 241 9.68 -8.66 0.08
CA ASN A 241 9.75 -7.28 0.61
C ASN A 241 8.51 -6.83 1.41
N GLN A 242 7.40 -7.59 1.40
CA GLN A 242 6.19 -7.31 2.17
C GLN A 242 6.18 -7.98 3.56
N LEU A 243 7.27 -8.61 3.99
CA LEU A 243 7.36 -9.31 5.26
C LEU A 243 6.87 -8.46 6.46
N SER A 244 7.25 -7.18 6.52
CA SER A 244 6.77 -6.26 7.56
C SER A 244 5.26 -6.07 7.55
N THR A 245 4.64 -6.10 6.37
CA THR A 245 3.17 -6.02 6.21
C THR A 245 2.52 -7.32 6.68
N VAL A 246 3.12 -8.48 6.36
CA VAL A 246 2.67 -9.80 6.83
C VAL A 246 2.72 -9.89 8.36
N LEU A 247 3.84 -9.48 8.97
CA LEU A 247 3.99 -9.44 10.43
C LEU A 247 2.96 -8.52 11.10
N THR A 248 2.68 -7.36 10.51
CA THR A 248 1.63 -6.46 10.99
C THR A 248 0.25 -7.14 10.95
N ALA A 249 -0.05 -7.86 9.87
CA ALA A 249 -1.33 -8.58 9.75
C ALA A 249 -1.44 -9.73 10.76
N LEU A 250 -0.34 -10.44 11.04
CA LEU A 250 -0.28 -11.47 12.10
C LEU A 250 -0.50 -10.88 13.49
N ALA A 251 0.07 -9.70 13.77
CA ALA A 251 -0.13 -8.99 15.04
C ALA A 251 -1.57 -8.49 15.23
N ASP A 252 -2.22 -8.05 14.15
CA ASP A 252 -3.61 -7.57 14.15
C ASP A 252 -4.64 -8.71 14.06
N GLY A 253 -4.18 -9.94 13.77
CA GLY A 253 -5.02 -11.12 13.59
C GLY A 253 -5.55 -11.72 14.88
N PRO A 254 -6.48 -12.69 14.79
CA PRO A 254 -6.98 -13.40 15.95
C PRO A 254 -5.90 -14.38 16.49
N GLY A 255 -5.60 -14.26 17.77
CA GLY A 255 -4.66 -15.12 18.47
C GLY A 255 -3.19 -14.72 18.32
N HIS A 256 -2.36 -15.28 19.18
CA HIS A 256 -0.91 -15.03 19.15
C HIS A 256 -0.27 -15.92 18.07
N PRO A 257 0.63 -15.40 17.23
CA PRO A 257 1.26 -16.19 16.17
C PRO A 257 2.23 -17.26 16.68
N GLY A 258 2.52 -17.33 17.99
CA GLY A 258 3.50 -18.26 18.55
C GLY A 258 4.94 -17.80 18.39
N GLU A 259 5.87 -18.74 18.34
CA GLU A 259 7.27 -18.47 18.01
C GLU A 259 7.39 -18.19 16.51
N LEU A 260 8.22 -17.22 16.12
CA LEU A 260 8.40 -16.84 14.74
C LEU A 260 9.73 -17.36 14.20
N SER A 261 9.68 -18.04 13.07
CA SER A 261 10.85 -18.49 12.32
C SER A 261 10.73 -17.98 10.87
N TYR A 262 11.83 -17.65 10.23
CA TYR A 262 11.86 -17.13 8.88
C TYR A 262 12.87 -17.90 8.02
N PHE A 263 12.49 -18.15 6.78
CA PHE A 263 13.31 -18.74 5.75
C PHE A 263 13.14 -17.98 4.43
N GLY A 264 14.25 -17.61 3.83
CA GLY A 264 14.33 -16.90 2.57
C GLY A 264 15.67 -17.15 1.88
N ASP A 265 15.95 -16.40 0.82
CA ASP A 265 17.22 -16.50 0.10
C ASP A 265 18.41 -16.14 0.99
N LEU A 266 19.52 -16.86 0.83
CA LEU A 266 20.82 -16.44 1.36
C LEU A 266 21.50 -15.53 0.36
N ASP A 267 21.03 -14.28 0.31
CA ASP A 267 21.63 -13.20 -0.42
C ASP A 267 21.49 -11.88 0.35
N VAL A 268 22.08 -10.79 -0.17
CA VAL A 268 22.01 -9.46 0.47
C VAL A 268 20.57 -9.02 0.69
N GLY A 269 19.71 -9.20 -0.33
CA GLY A 269 18.31 -8.77 -0.28
C GLY A 269 17.49 -9.55 0.74
N GLY A 270 17.61 -10.88 0.75
CA GLY A 270 16.92 -11.79 1.68
C GLY A 270 17.30 -11.52 3.14
N LEU A 271 18.59 -11.29 3.42
CA LEU A 271 19.05 -10.97 4.78
C LEU A 271 18.60 -9.57 5.22
N GLU A 272 18.54 -8.58 4.33
CA GLU A 272 17.96 -7.27 4.64
C GLU A 272 16.46 -7.34 4.92
N ILE A 273 15.72 -8.19 4.19
CA ILE A 273 14.31 -8.45 4.46
C ILE A 273 14.14 -9.08 5.83
N ALA A 274 14.93 -10.09 6.16
CA ALA A 274 14.91 -10.77 7.46
C ALA A 274 15.20 -9.81 8.63
N ARG A 275 16.25 -8.99 8.50
CA ARG A 275 16.62 -7.99 9.53
C ARG A 275 15.51 -6.97 9.76
N ARG A 276 14.94 -6.39 8.68
CA ARG A 276 13.79 -5.47 8.78
C ARG A 276 12.57 -6.14 9.36
N GLY A 277 12.36 -7.43 9.04
CA GLY A 277 11.31 -8.25 9.62
C GLY A 277 11.48 -8.40 11.13
N ALA A 278 12.70 -8.68 11.59
CA ALA A 278 13.01 -8.81 13.03
C ALA A 278 12.75 -7.49 13.80
N GLU A 279 13.18 -6.36 13.27
CA GLU A 279 12.90 -5.02 13.83
C GLU A 279 11.38 -4.73 13.87
N THR A 280 10.65 -5.16 12.83
CA THR A 280 9.20 -5.02 12.79
C THR A 280 8.53 -5.89 13.85
N ALA A 281 8.93 -7.14 14.00
CA ALA A 281 8.39 -8.06 15.01
C ALA A 281 8.58 -7.50 16.42
N GLU A 282 9.77 -6.97 16.73
CA GLU A 282 10.07 -6.31 18.01
C GLU A 282 9.17 -5.08 18.24
N THR A 283 9.05 -4.21 17.24
CA THR A 283 8.20 -3.00 17.30
C THR A 283 6.74 -3.34 17.57
N LEU A 284 6.25 -4.46 17.02
CA LEU A 284 4.88 -4.94 17.19
C LEU A 284 4.68 -5.74 18.50
N GLY A 285 5.72 -5.99 19.27
CA GLY A 285 5.66 -6.81 20.49
C GLY A 285 5.39 -8.29 20.22
N LEU A 286 5.72 -8.77 19.01
CA LEU A 286 5.67 -10.19 18.65
C LEU A 286 6.87 -10.94 19.25
N ALA A 287 6.83 -12.27 19.19
CA ALA A 287 8.02 -13.08 19.47
C ALA A 287 9.17 -12.69 18.51
N PRO A 288 10.44 -12.79 18.96
CA PRO A 288 11.59 -12.53 18.09
C PRO A 288 11.53 -13.36 16.81
N LEU A 289 11.72 -12.72 15.66
CA LEU A 289 11.84 -13.41 14.39
C LEU A 289 13.22 -14.04 14.29
N ARG A 290 13.28 -15.36 14.26
CA ARG A 290 14.52 -16.13 14.24
C ARG A 290 14.77 -16.73 12.87
N ALA A 291 16.04 -16.95 12.53
CA ALA A 291 16.41 -17.72 11.37
C ALA A 291 16.02 -19.18 11.53
N SER A 292 15.41 -19.74 10.51
CA SER A 292 15.09 -21.17 10.48
C SER A 292 16.34 -22.04 10.38
N THR A 293 16.29 -23.22 10.95
CA THR A 293 17.34 -24.27 10.77
C THR A 293 17.49 -24.70 9.30
N LEU A 294 16.51 -24.40 8.45
CA LEU A 294 16.61 -24.60 6.99
C LEU A 294 17.81 -23.87 6.36
N TYR A 295 18.30 -22.79 6.94
CA TYR A 295 19.49 -22.11 6.42
C TYR A 295 20.76 -22.97 6.51
N THR A 296 20.89 -23.78 7.54
CA THR A 296 22.01 -24.74 7.64
C THR A 296 21.91 -25.76 6.50
N TRP A 297 20.73 -26.30 6.31
CA TRP A 297 20.49 -27.27 5.24
C TRP A 297 20.66 -26.65 3.84
N LEU A 298 20.24 -25.40 3.66
CA LEU A 298 20.46 -24.67 2.40
C LEU A 298 21.95 -24.46 2.09
N LEU A 299 22.79 -24.25 3.11
CA LEU A 299 24.26 -24.17 2.94
C LEU A 299 24.88 -25.52 2.57
N ASP A 300 24.33 -26.61 3.10
CA ASP A 300 24.86 -27.96 2.86
C ASP A 300 24.49 -28.50 1.45
N GLU A 301 23.26 -28.24 1.00
CA GLU A 301 22.70 -28.82 -0.24
C GLU A 301 22.61 -27.82 -1.40
N GLY A 302 22.64 -26.52 -1.11
CA GLY A 302 22.46 -25.48 -2.13
C GLY A 302 23.68 -25.36 -3.04
N VAL A 303 23.44 -25.08 -4.32
CA VAL A 303 24.51 -24.77 -5.28
C VAL A 303 24.61 -23.26 -5.42
N PRO A 304 25.77 -22.66 -5.09
CA PRO A 304 25.97 -21.23 -5.20
C PRO A 304 25.74 -20.71 -6.62
N GLN A 305 25.12 -19.55 -6.71
CA GLN A 305 24.82 -18.83 -7.95
C GLN A 305 25.37 -17.42 -7.87
N PRO A 306 25.68 -16.76 -9.01
CA PRO A 306 26.07 -15.37 -9.01
C PRO A 306 25.05 -14.48 -8.28
N GLY A 307 25.51 -13.69 -7.35
CA GLY A 307 24.71 -12.77 -6.53
C GLY A 307 25.29 -11.35 -6.55
N SER A 308 24.72 -10.48 -5.74
CA SER A 308 25.19 -9.12 -5.56
C SER A 308 26.24 -9.06 -4.44
N LEU A 309 27.30 -8.30 -4.65
CA LEU A 309 28.24 -8.00 -3.57
C LEU A 309 27.54 -7.10 -2.51
N PRO A 310 27.78 -7.34 -1.22
CA PRO A 310 27.24 -6.52 -0.16
C PRO A 310 27.84 -5.10 -0.22
N VAL A 311 26.99 -4.10 0.04
CA VAL A 311 27.41 -2.72 0.22
C VAL A 311 27.42 -2.43 1.71
N GLY A 312 28.61 -2.31 2.32
CA GLY A 312 28.75 -2.09 3.76
C GLY A 312 29.35 -3.28 4.51
N ASP A 313 29.10 -3.34 5.83
CA ASP A 313 29.68 -4.37 6.68
C ASP A 313 28.83 -5.67 6.59
N VAL A 314 29.46 -6.72 6.10
CA VAL A 314 28.86 -8.07 6.01
C VAL A 314 28.51 -8.62 7.39
N ALA A 315 29.29 -8.26 8.43
CA ALA A 315 29.02 -8.70 9.78
C ALA A 315 27.70 -8.15 10.34
N GLU A 316 27.33 -6.89 9.97
CA GLU A 316 26.02 -6.34 10.33
C GLU A 316 24.89 -7.06 9.61
N LEU A 317 25.10 -7.45 8.35
CA LEU A 317 24.10 -8.15 7.55
C LEU A 317 23.85 -9.57 8.06
N THR A 318 24.91 -10.27 8.46
CA THR A 318 24.82 -11.66 8.98
C THR A 318 24.44 -11.73 10.47
N ALA A 319 24.51 -10.64 11.23
CA ALA A 319 24.28 -10.60 12.68
C ALA A 319 22.89 -11.13 13.11
N TRP A 320 21.90 -11.12 12.21
CA TRP A 320 20.57 -11.69 12.46
C TRP A 320 20.58 -13.22 12.47
N LEU A 321 21.49 -13.86 11.75
CA LEU A 321 21.64 -15.33 11.69
C LEU A 321 22.22 -15.88 13.00
N PRO A 322 22.03 -17.18 13.28
CA PRO A 322 22.77 -17.84 14.36
C PRO A 322 24.29 -17.73 14.14
N PRO A 323 25.10 -17.61 15.20
CA PRO A 323 26.55 -17.42 15.08
C PRO A 323 27.27 -18.46 14.21
N VAL A 324 26.79 -19.70 14.18
CA VAL A 324 27.34 -20.80 13.37
C VAL A 324 27.25 -20.54 11.87
N LEU A 325 26.33 -19.68 11.43
CA LEU A 325 26.11 -19.31 10.03
C LEU A 325 26.85 -18.04 9.62
N HIS A 326 27.42 -17.27 10.56
CA HIS A 326 28.04 -15.95 10.24
C HIS A 326 29.19 -16.11 9.25
N GLU A 327 30.14 -16.98 9.54
CA GLU A 327 31.35 -17.17 8.70
C GLU A 327 30.99 -17.74 7.32
N PRO A 328 30.28 -18.89 7.19
CA PRO A 328 29.96 -19.46 5.89
C PRO A 328 29.10 -18.53 5.02
N VAL A 329 28.16 -17.79 5.60
CA VAL A 329 27.35 -16.84 4.83
C VAL A 329 28.16 -15.60 4.45
N ALA A 330 29.04 -15.12 5.31
CA ALA A 330 29.93 -14.00 4.96
C ALA A 330 30.89 -14.36 3.82
N GLU A 331 31.42 -15.59 3.79
CA GLU A 331 32.24 -16.09 2.69
C GLU A 331 31.46 -16.17 1.39
N LEU A 332 30.25 -16.76 1.41
CA LEU A 332 29.33 -16.83 0.25
C LEU A 332 29.09 -15.44 -0.35
N LEU A 333 28.64 -14.49 0.49
CA LEU A 333 28.35 -13.12 0.02
C LEU A 333 29.60 -12.37 -0.42
N GLY A 334 30.74 -12.57 0.26
CA GLY A 334 32.03 -11.99 -0.09
C GLY A 334 32.57 -12.46 -1.43
N ALA A 335 32.22 -13.70 -1.83
CA ALA A 335 32.50 -14.23 -3.15
C ALA A 335 31.57 -13.68 -4.26
N GLY A 336 30.56 -12.89 -3.92
CA GLY A 336 29.54 -12.41 -4.83
C GLY A 336 28.58 -13.52 -5.24
N GLU A 337 28.34 -14.47 -4.35
CA GLU A 337 27.47 -15.62 -4.55
C GLU A 337 26.22 -15.54 -3.67
N ARG A 338 25.22 -16.33 -4.01
CA ARG A 338 23.96 -16.48 -3.28
C ARG A 338 23.48 -17.92 -3.32
N LEU A 339 22.59 -18.26 -2.40
CA LEU A 339 21.82 -19.52 -2.44
C LEU A 339 20.33 -19.18 -2.48
N ALA A 340 19.65 -19.68 -3.51
CA ALA A 340 18.20 -19.54 -3.63
C ALA A 340 17.51 -20.57 -2.72
N GLN A 341 16.48 -20.14 -2.00
CA GLN A 341 15.71 -20.99 -1.08
C GLN A 341 15.02 -22.17 -1.78
N GLU A 342 14.77 -22.06 -3.08
CA GLU A 342 14.17 -23.11 -3.91
C GLU A 342 15.02 -24.39 -4.02
N TRP A 343 16.29 -24.34 -3.64
CA TRP A 343 17.10 -25.57 -3.50
C TRP A 343 16.45 -26.53 -2.51
N LEU A 344 15.81 -26.03 -1.45
CA LEU A 344 15.02 -26.85 -0.53
C LEU A 344 13.60 -27.06 -1.09
N GLY A 345 13.52 -27.54 -2.32
CA GLY A 345 12.27 -27.83 -3.01
C GLY A 345 11.69 -29.20 -2.63
N ARG A 346 10.55 -29.54 -3.26
CA ARG A 346 9.75 -30.73 -2.97
C ARG A 346 10.57 -32.06 -3.05
N GLU A 347 11.47 -32.17 -4.02
CA GLU A 347 12.27 -33.36 -4.21
C GLU A 347 13.21 -33.62 -3.03
N LEU A 348 13.96 -32.58 -2.62
CA LEU A 348 14.88 -32.68 -1.49
C LEU A 348 14.14 -32.87 -0.17
N LEU A 349 13.01 -32.16 0.01
CA LEU A 349 12.17 -32.31 1.21
C LEU A 349 11.59 -33.73 1.36
N ALA A 350 11.33 -34.43 0.26
CA ALA A 350 10.85 -35.82 0.26
C ALA A 350 11.92 -36.84 0.67
N GLU A 351 13.20 -36.48 0.53
CA GLU A 351 14.34 -37.31 0.92
C GLU A 351 14.80 -37.03 2.37
N ALA A 352 14.24 -36.03 3.02
CA ALA A 352 14.61 -35.68 4.38
C ALA A 352 14.18 -36.74 5.40
N ASP A 353 15.11 -37.19 6.21
CA ASP A 353 14.86 -38.22 7.22
C ASP A 353 13.88 -37.78 8.32
N ASP A 354 13.96 -36.54 8.77
CA ASP A 354 13.06 -35.98 9.79
C ASP A 354 12.94 -34.44 9.72
N LEU A 355 11.72 -33.95 9.50
CA LEU A 355 11.37 -32.53 9.52
C LEU A 355 10.67 -32.08 10.82
N ARG A 356 10.53 -32.96 11.85
CA ARG A 356 9.80 -32.66 13.10
C ARG A 356 10.46 -31.58 13.94
N ASP A 357 11.79 -31.57 13.98
CA ASP A 357 12.58 -30.63 14.79
C ASP A 357 12.93 -29.34 14.07
N LEU A 358 12.33 -29.10 12.89
CA LEU A 358 12.55 -27.88 12.13
C LEU A 358 12.06 -26.67 12.94
N ARG A 359 12.95 -25.68 13.07
CA ARG A 359 12.72 -24.47 13.87
C ARG A 359 12.91 -23.20 13.04
#